data_85f6ae824e0acab78d75fe5120ded6fd
#
_entry.id   85f6ae824e0acab78d75fe5120ded6fd
#
_cell.length_a   1.000
_cell.length_b   1.000
_cell.length_c   1.000
_cell.angle_alpha   90.00
_cell.angle_beta   90.00
_cell.angle_gamma   90.00
#
_symmetry.space_group_name_H-M   'P 1'
#
loop_
_entity.id
_entity.type
_entity.pdbx_description
1 polymer ?
#
loop_
_entity_poly.entity_id
_entity_poly.type
_entity_poly.pdbx_seq_one_letter_code
_entity_poly.pdbx_strand_id
1 'polypeptide(L)'
;MANKTVEKTNPDTFLKEMNEVCCTKVTEEDLKDAIEDEYRVMYSRDGKKLLKASFSFRKKKYVVREGTEVICDDAFRQCGSLQSITIPNSVTSIGDFAFYLCESLQSITIPNSVTSIADYAFFSCESLQSVTIPNSVTSIGDFAFCRCKSLQSITIPNSVTSIGDNAFWLCKSLQSVTIPNSVTSIGDNAF
;
A
#
# COMPACT_ATOMS: atom_id res chain seq x y z
N MET A 1 -37.16 -20.84 29.41
CA MET A 1 -36.05 -19.85 29.40
C MET A 1 -34.84 -20.56 28.88
N ALA A 2 -34.46 -20.30 27.64
CA ALA A 2 -33.32 -20.98 26.99
C ALA A 2 -32.03 -20.15 27.26
N ASN A 3 -31.09 -20.76 27.98
CA ASN A 3 -29.77 -20.21 28.19
C ASN A 3 -29.03 -20.16 26.84
N LYS A 4 -28.76 -18.95 26.32
CA LYS A 4 -27.80 -18.75 25.26
C LYS A 4 -26.39 -18.84 25.86
N THR A 5 -25.70 -19.94 25.59
CA THR A 5 -24.26 -20.06 25.87
C THR A 5 -23.53 -19.17 24.87
N VAL A 6 -22.90 -18.09 25.36
CA VAL A 6 -21.97 -17.30 24.58
C VAL A 6 -20.66 -18.08 24.57
N GLU A 7 -20.30 -18.68 23.45
CA GLU A 7 -18.96 -19.25 23.26
C GLU A 7 -17.93 -18.14 23.38
N LYS A 8 -17.06 -18.27 24.37
CA LYS A 8 -15.88 -17.41 24.50
C LYS A 8 -14.91 -17.79 23.38
N THR A 9 -14.84 -16.99 22.34
CA THR A 9 -13.76 -17.06 21.35
C THR A 9 -12.43 -16.97 22.09
N ASN A 10 -11.55 -17.92 21.83
CA ASN A 10 -10.20 -17.97 22.42
C ASN A 10 -9.43 -16.71 21.96
N PRO A 11 -8.89 -15.89 22.87
CA PRO A 11 -8.12 -14.71 22.53
C PRO A 11 -6.96 -14.99 21.56
N ASP A 12 -6.34 -16.17 21.66
CA ASP A 12 -5.22 -16.57 20.79
C ASP A 12 -5.68 -16.86 19.35
N THR A 13 -6.91 -17.37 19.17
CA THR A 13 -7.51 -17.58 17.83
C THR A 13 -7.86 -16.24 17.20
N PHE A 14 -8.42 -15.32 17.96
CA PHE A 14 -8.77 -13.98 17.49
C PHE A 14 -7.52 -13.17 17.09
N LEU A 15 -6.45 -13.23 17.89
CA LEU A 15 -5.16 -12.58 17.57
C LEU A 15 -4.49 -13.22 16.35
N LYS A 16 -4.62 -14.53 16.16
CA LYS A 16 -4.08 -15.23 14.99
C LYS A 16 -4.83 -14.85 13.72
N GLU A 17 -6.17 -14.83 13.77
CA GLU A 17 -7.01 -14.41 12.65
C GLU A 17 -6.77 -12.94 12.28
N MET A 18 -6.60 -12.02 13.25
CA MET A 18 -6.25 -10.63 12.98
C MET A 18 -4.85 -10.50 12.35
N ASN A 19 -3.86 -11.26 12.80
CA ASN A 19 -2.52 -11.23 12.23
C ASN A 19 -2.49 -11.80 10.81
N GLU A 20 -3.30 -12.83 10.50
CA GLU A 20 -3.40 -13.39 9.16
C GLU A 20 -4.04 -12.41 8.16
N VAL A 21 -5.04 -11.64 8.56
CA VAL A 21 -5.70 -10.65 7.70
C VAL A 21 -4.82 -9.43 7.45
N CYS A 22 -4.00 -9.02 8.41
CA CYS A 22 -3.13 -7.85 8.27
C CYS A 22 -1.77 -8.15 7.64
N CYS A 23 -1.42 -9.42 7.43
CA CYS A 23 -0.15 -9.78 6.80
C CYS A 23 -0.16 -9.48 5.31
N THR A 24 0.76 -8.62 4.86
CA THR A 24 0.93 -8.25 3.45
C THR A 24 1.62 -9.32 2.62
N LYS A 25 2.28 -10.29 3.25
CA LYS A 25 2.95 -11.40 2.56
C LYS A 25 1.93 -12.37 1.98
N VAL A 26 2.17 -12.80 0.75
CA VAL A 26 1.39 -13.85 0.11
C VAL A 26 1.84 -15.20 0.66
N THR A 27 0.89 -15.98 1.14
CA THR A 27 1.13 -17.33 1.68
C THR A 27 0.79 -18.41 0.66
N GLU A 28 1.23 -19.66 0.90
CA GLU A 28 0.83 -20.79 0.07
C GLU A 28 -0.69 -21.04 0.12
N GLU A 29 -1.32 -20.78 1.26
CA GLU A 29 -2.77 -20.89 1.41
C GLU A 29 -3.52 -19.83 0.58
N ASP A 30 -3.00 -18.59 0.53
CA ASP A 30 -3.56 -17.53 -0.34
C ASP A 30 -3.55 -17.95 -1.82
N LEU A 31 -2.53 -18.69 -2.25
CA LEU A 31 -2.36 -19.10 -3.66
C LEU A 31 -3.16 -20.34 -4.04
N LYS A 32 -3.45 -21.24 -3.09
CA LYS A 32 -4.08 -22.53 -3.34
C LYS A 32 -5.43 -22.41 -4.02
N ASP A 33 -6.24 -21.44 -3.59
CA ASP A 33 -7.59 -21.20 -4.08
C ASP A 33 -7.75 -19.77 -4.62
N ALA A 34 -6.66 -19.15 -5.06
CA ALA A 34 -6.66 -17.79 -5.58
C ALA A 34 -7.61 -17.64 -6.78
N ILE A 35 -8.29 -16.52 -6.84
CA ILE A 35 -9.22 -16.18 -7.92
C ILE A 35 -8.58 -15.09 -8.78
N GLU A 36 -8.48 -15.33 -10.08
CA GLU A 36 -7.99 -14.34 -11.04
C GLU A 36 -9.17 -13.56 -11.66
N ASP A 37 -9.04 -12.24 -11.78
CA ASP A 37 -10.01 -11.43 -12.49
C ASP A 37 -9.73 -11.37 -14.01
N GLU A 38 -10.60 -10.71 -14.76
CA GLU A 38 -10.48 -10.55 -16.21
C GLU A 38 -9.21 -9.80 -16.66
N TYR A 39 -8.53 -9.10 -15.75
CA TYR A 39 -7.30 -8.36 -16.00
C TYR A 39 -6.05 -9.09 -15.51
N ARG A 40 -6.23 -10.35 -15.07
CA ARG A 40 -5.18 -11.19 -14.51
C ARG A 40 -4.59 -10.64 -13.21
N VAL A 41 -5.44 -10.09 -12.36
CA VAL A 41 -5.11 -9.76 -10.99
C VAL A 41 -5.64 -10.86 -10.08
N MET A 42 -4.76 -11.44 -9.29
CA MET A 42 -5.07 -12.53 -8.37
C MET A 42 -5.51 -11.99 -7.02
N TYR A 43 -6.56 -12.57 -6.49
CA TYR A 43 -7.09 -12.32 -5.16
C TYR A 43 -7.14 -13.62 -4.36
N SER A 44 -7.06 -13.52 -3.02
CA SER A 44 -7.42 -14.63 -2.14
C SER A 44 -8.87 -15.08 -2.42
N ARG A 45 -9.20 -16.33 -2.08
CA ARG A 45 -10.52 -16.92 -2.31
C ARG A 45 -11.67 -16.07 -1.75
N ASP A 46 -11.48 -15.49 -0.57
CA ASP A 46 -12.45 -14.62 0.10
C ASP A 46 -12.48 -13.18 -0.43
N GLY A 47 -11.57 -12.84 -1.36
CA GLY A 47 -11.43 -11.52 -1.96
C GLY A 47 -10.81 -10.45 -1.07
N LYS A 48 -10.39 -10.79 0.16
CA LYS A 48 -9.86 -9.83 1.12
C LYS A 48 -8.45 -9.39 0.83
N LYS A 49 -7.64 -10.23 0.16
CA LYS A 49 -6.28 -9.90 -0.23
C LYS A 49 -6.17 -9.78 -1.75
N LEU A 50 -5.60 -8.69 -2.24
CA LEU A 50 -5.10 -8.58 -3.60
C LEU A 50 -3.66 -9.09 -3.60
N LEU A 51 -3.45 -10.26 -4.19
CA LEU A 51 -2.19 -10.99 -4.10
C LEU A 51 -1.16 -10.48 -5.11
N LYS A 52 -1.53 -10.43 -6.38
CA LYS A 52 -0.60 -10.06 -7.44
C LYS A 52 -1.28 -9.79 -8.77
N ALA A 53 -0.81 -8.77 -9.49
CA ALA A 53 -1.09 -8.57 -10.91
C ALA A 53 -0.08 -9.37 -11.77
N SER A 54 -0.56 -9.95 -12.86
CA SER A 54 0.31 -10.70 -13.79
C SER A 54 1.33 -9.78 -14.48
N PHE A 55 2.49 -10.33 -14.87
CA PHE A 55 3.47 -9.65 -15.73
C PHE A 55 2.89 -9.20 -17.09
N SER A 56 1.79 -9.80 -17.52
CA SER A 56 1.06 -9.38 -18.72
C SER A 56 0.03 -8.28 -18.46
N PHE A 57 -0.04 -7.74 -17.27
CA PHE A 57 -0.94 -6.63 -16.93
C PHE A 57 -0.68 -5.41 -17.82
N ARG A 58 -1.73 -4.94 -18.53
CA ARG A 58 -1.62 -3.85 -19.52
C ARG A 58 -2.66 -2.76 -19.34
N LYS A 59 -3.44 -2.83 -18.25
CA LYS A 59 -4.46 -1.80 -17.96
C LYS A 59 -3.80 -0.48 -17.54
N LYS A 60 -4.28 0.59 -18.12
CA LYS A 60 -3.88 1.94 -17.71
C LYS A 60 -4.58 2.39 -16.44
N LYS A 61 -5.83 1.93 -16.25
CA LYS A 61 -6.64 2.24 -15.06
C LYS A 61 -7.16 0.94 -14.46
N TYR A 62 -7.05 0.81 -13.16
CA TYR A 62 -7.55 -0.36 -12.43
C TYR A 62 -8.33 0.09 -11.20
N VAL A 63 -9.37 -0.66 -10.87
CA VAL A 63 -10.18 -0.47 -9.66
C VAL A 63 -10.07 -1.74 -8.84
N VAL A 64 -9.51 -1.62 -7.65
CA VAL A 64 -9.41 -2.72 -6.68
C VAL A 64 -10.82 -3.07 -6.22
N ARG A 65 -11.12 -4.37 -6.07
CA ARG A 65 -12.44 -4.86 -5.66
C ARG A 65 -12.82 -4.30 -4.30
N GLU A 66 -14.10 -3.92 -4.15
CA GLU A 66 -14.67 -3.56 -2.85
C GLU A 66 -14.57 -4.75 -1.89
N GLY A 67 -14.31 -4.47 -0.61
CA GLY A 67 -14.08 -5.50 0.41
C GLY A 67 -12.65 -6.03 0.48
N THR A 68 -11.75 -5.64 -0.45
CA THR A 68 -10.32 -5.93 -0.30
C THR A 68 -9.77 -5.17 0.91
N GLU A 69 -9.10 -5.87 1.81
CA GLU A 69 -8.52 -5.34 3.04
C GLU A 69 -7.00 -5.13 2.93
N VAL A 70 -6.34 -5.95 2.11
CA VAL A 70 -4.88 -5.94 1.95
C VAL A 70 -4.48 -5.92 0.48
N ILE A 71 -3.60 -5.00 0.10
CA ILE A 71 -2.79 -5.07 -1.11
C ILE A 71 -1.44 -5.67 -0.71
N CYS A 72 -1.15 -6.88 -1.17
CA CYS A 72 0.02 -7.65 -0.73
C CYS A 72 1.35 -7.07 -1.24
N ASP A 73 2.44 -7.59 -0.69
CA ASP A 73 3.79 -7.28 -1.15
C ASP A 73 3.93 -7.61 -2.64
N ASP A 74 4.66 -6.79 -3.38
CA ASP A 74 4.87 -6.94 -4.82
C ASP A 74 3.59 -6.95 -5.69
N ALA A 75 2.42 -6.58 -5.17
CA ALA A 75 1.12 -6.79 -5.82
C ALA A 75 1.05 -6.22 -7.24
N PHE A 76 1.54 -5.01 -7.49
CA PHE A 76 1.63 -4.37 -8.82
C PHE A 76 3.07 -4.10 -9.25
N ARG A 77 4.04 -4.85 -8.70
CA ARG A 77 5.45 -4.69 -9.07
C ARG A 77 5.65 -4.76 -10.58
N GLN A 78 6.34 -3.76 -11.15
CA GLN A 78 6.63 -3.64 -12.58
C GLN A 78 5.40 -3.55 -13.50
N CYS A 79 4.25 -3.14 -12.96
CA CYS A 79 3.07 -2.83 -13.78
C CYS A 79 3.25 -1.49 -14.50
N GLY A 80 4.23 -1.41 -15.38
CA GLY A 80 4.65 -0.18 -16.07
C GLY A 80 3.59 0.49 -16.93
N SER A 81 2.48 -0.19 -17.25
CA SER A 81 1.35 0.39 -18.00
C SER A 81 0.32 1.08 -17.10
N LEU A 82 0.34 0.85 -15.78
CA LEU A 82 -0.63 1.38 -14.83
C LEU A 82 -0.46 2.89 -14.68
N GLN A 83 -1.49 3.67 -15.05
CA GLN A 83 -1.49 5.13 -14.94
C GLN A 83 -2.26 5.63 -13.74
N SER A 84 -3.30 4.93 -13.35
CA SER A 84 -4.08 5.24 -12.15
C SER A 84 -4.70 3.99 -11.54
N ILE A 85 -4.86 4.00 -10.22
CA ILE A 85 -5.53 2.94 -9.48
C ILE A 85 -6.48 3.56 -8.46
N THR A 86 -7.68 2.98 -8.36
CA THR A 86 -8.64 3.32 -7.32
C THR A 86 -8.58 2.24 -6.24
N ILE A 87 -8.31 2.65 -5.02
CA ILE A 87 -8.19 1.76 -3.85
C ILE A 87 -9.38 2.06 -2.95
N PRO A 88 -10.22 1.07 -2.60
CA PRO A 88 -11.38 1.26 -1.74
C PRO A 88 -10.99 1.52 -0.28
N ASN A 89 -11.90 2.13 0.49
CA ASN A 89 -11.68 2.43 1.90
C ASN A 89 -11.63 1.19 2.81
N SER A 90 -11.95 0.01 2.27
CA SER A 90 -11.76 -1.27 2.98
C SER A 90 -10.29 -1.66 3.12
N VAL A 91 -9.40 -1.12 2.26
CA VAL A 91 -7.96 -1.45 2.31
C VAL A 91 -7.32 -0.77 3.51
N THR A 92 -6.76 -1.56 4.41
CA THR A 92 -6.07 -1.13 5.63
C THR A 92 -4.55 -1.23 5.53
N SER A 93 -4.04 -2.05 4.59
CA SER A 93 -2.61 -2.30 4.43
C SER A 93 -2.21 -2.35 2.96
N ILE A 94 -1.08 -1.70 2.65
CA ILE A 94 -0.40 -1.74 1.35
C ILE A 94 1.03 -2.24 1.65
N GLY A 95 1.41 -3.35 1.05
CA GLY A 95 2.65 -4.06 1.36
C GLY A 95 3.90 -3.45 0.74
N ASP A 96 5.03 -4.05 1.08
CA ASP A 96 6.34 -3.68 0.54
C ASP A 96 6.38 -3.89 -0.97
N PHE A 97 7.04 -2.99 -1.69
CA PHE A 97 7.17 -3.06 -3.16
C PHE A 97 5.83 -3.10 -3.92
N ALA A 98 4.69 -2.81 -3.28
CA ALA A 98 3.36 -3.00 -3.88
C ALA A 98 3.20 -2.33 -5.26
N PHE A 99 3.80 -1.15 -5.48
CA PHE A 99 3.81 -0.42 -6.74
C PHE A 99 5.23 -0.14 -7.28
N TYR A 100 6.20 -0.98 -6.88
CA TYR A 100 7.59 -0.85 -7.30
C TYR A 100 7.72 -0.87 -8.83
N LEU A 101 8.40 0.14 -9.42
CA LEU A 101 8.56 0.29 -10.87
C LEU A 101 7.23 0.40 -11.65
N CYS A 102 6.18 0.97 -11.04
CA CYS A 102 4.98 1.41 -11.77
C CYS A 102 5.29 2.75 -12.47
N GLU A 103 6.16 2.73 -13.47
CA GLU A 103 6.77 3.92 -14.08
C GLU A 103 5.75 4.90 -14.69
N SER A 104 4.59 4.40 -15.14
CA SER A 104 3.53 5.24 -15.73
C SER A 104 2.49 5.75 -14.73
N LEU A 105 2.56 5.37 -13.45
CA LEU A 105 1.61 5.79 -12.43
C LEU A 105 1.70 7.29 -12.21
N GLN A 106 0.62 8.02 -12.49
CA GLN A 106 0.57 9.50 -12.46
C GLN A 106 0.05 10.05 -11.15
N SER A 107 -0.92 9.36 -10.56
CA SER A 107 -1.54 9.75 -9.29
C SER A 107 -2.07 8.54 -8.54
N ILE A 108 -2.08 8.65 -7.23
CA ILE A 108 -2.70 7.67 -6.34
C ILE A 108 -3.30 8.38 -5.13
N THR A 109 -4.47 7.93 -4.72
CA THR A 109 -5.09 8.33 -3.45
C THR A 109 -5.00 7.15 -2.49
N ILE A 110 -4.32 7.35 -1.38
CA ILE A 110 -4.19 6.36 -0.32
C ILE A 110 -5.42 6.48 0.59
N PRO A 111 -6.16 5.39 0.87
CA PRO A 111 -7.35 5.44 1.71
C PRO A 111 -7.06 5.86 3.15
N ASN A 112 -8.05 6.50 3.81
CA ASN A 112 -7.95 6.91 5.22
C ASN A 112 -7.85 5.75 6.22
N SER A 113 -8.02 4.52 5.77
CA SER A 113 -7.86 3.28 6.55
C SER A 113 -6.40 2.80 6.63
N VAL A 114 -5.52 3.30 5.74
CA VAL A 114 -4.10 2.91 5.71
C VAL A 114 -3.34 3.70 6.77
N THR A 115 -2.53 3.00 7.57
CA THR A 115 -1.81 3.58 8.73
C THR A 115 -0.31 3.76 8.50
N SER A 116 0.25 3.15 7.46
CA SER A 116 1.67 3.29 7.11
C SER A 116 1.88 3.20 5.61
N ILE A 117 2.93 3.85 5.11
CA ILE A 117 3.47 3.62 3.78
C ILE A 117 4.64 2.66 3.93
N ALA A 118 4.53 1.50 3.30
CA ALA A 118 5.51 0.41 3.42
C ALA A 118 6.82 0.72 2.67
N ASP A 119 7.84 -0.09 2.91
CA ASP A 119 9.15 0.07 2.29
C ASP A 119 9.05 -0.16 0.76
N TYR A 120 9.73 0.71 0.00
CA TYR A 120 9.76 0.65 -1.47
C TYR A 120 8.38 0.69 -2.15
N ALA A 121 7.30 1.00 -1.43
CA ALA A 121 5.93 0.87 -1.95
C ALA A 121 5.72 1.57 -3.30
N PHE A 122 6.32 2.75 -3.52
CA PHE A 122 6.25 3.55 -4.75
C PHE A 122 7.62 3.82 -5.37
N PHE A 123 8.61 2.98 -5.09
CA PHE A 123 9.95 3.16 -5.66
C PHE A 123 9.92 3.21 -7.19
N SER A 124 10.57 4.23 -7.76
CA SER A 124 10.61 4.47 -9.22
C SER A 124 9.24 4.55 -9.89
N CYS A 125 8.23 5.09 -9.24
CA CYS A 125 7.02 5.58 -9.89
C CYS A 125 7.34 6.91 -10.58
N GLU A 126 8.10 6.84 -11.69
CA GLU A 126 8.76 8.01 -12.29
C GLU A 126 7.79 9.09 -12.79
N SER A 127 6.57 8.68 -13.18
CA SER A 127 5.50 9.61 -13.65
C SER A 127 4.60 10.13 -12.54
N LEU A 128 4.81 9.73 -11.28
CA LEU A 128 3.96 10.12 -10.14
C LEU A 128 4.13 11.62 -9.88
N GLN A 129 3.08 12.41 -10.15
CA GLN A 129 3.09 13.86 -10.02
C GLN A 129 2.60 14.32 -8.65
N SER A 130 1.67 13.59 -8.08
CA SER A 130 1.08 13.88 -6.78
C SER A 130 0.65 12.62 -6.04
N VAL A 131 0.75 12.66 -4.73
CA VAL A 131 0.21 11.64 -3.83
C VAL A 131 -0.45 12.35 -2.65
N THR A 132 -1.64 11.86 -2.28
CA THR A 132 -2.31 12.32 -1.06
C THR A 132 -2.06 11.29 0.04
N ILE A 133 -1.34 11.70 1.07
CA ILE A 133 -1.11 10.88 2.27
C ILE A 133 -2.17 11.27 3.30
N PRO A 134 -3.02 10.32 3.75
CA PRO A 134 -4.09 10.63 4.69
C PRO A 134 -3.58 10.82 6.13
N ASN A 135 -4.40 11.48 6.96
CA ASN A 135 -4.09 11.72 8.38
C ASN A 135 -4.06 10.45 9.25
N SER A 136 -4.34 9.29 8.69
CA SER A 136 -4.19 7.98 9.36
C SER A 136 -2.75 7.47 9.32
N VAL A 137 -1.93 7.95 8.37
CA VAL A 137 -0.56 7.47 8.19
C VAL A 137 0.35 8.04 9.28
N THR A 138 1.05 7.15 9.98
CA THR A 138 1.96 7.47 11.08
C THR A 138 3.44 7.32 10.71
N SER A 139 3.74 6.55 9.66
CA SER A 139 5.11 6.31 9.20
C SER A 139 5.21 6.22 7.68
N ILE A 140 6.34 6.66 7.16
CA ILE A 140 6.74 6.50 5.75
C ILE A 140 8.01 5.63 5.77
N GLY A 141 7.97 4.49 5.10
CA GLY A 141 9.02 3.48 5.07
C GLY A 141 10.24 3.87 4.25
N ASP A 142 11.24 3.00 4.28
CA ASP A 142 12.49 3.19 3.56
C ASP A 142 12.25 3.16 2.04
N PHE A 143 12.89 4.07 1.32
CA PHE A 143 12.78 4.19 -0.14
C PHE A 143 11.34 4.31 -0.67
N ALA A 144 10.36 4.63 0.16
CA ALA A 144 8.95 4.57 -0.18
C ALA A 144 8.59 5.34 -1.47
N PHE A 145 9.14 6.53 -1.69
CA PHE A 145 8.94 7.36 -2.88
C PHE A 145 10.28 7.65 -3.62
N CYS A 146 11.32 6.87 -3.32
CA CYS A 146 12.61 7.05 -3.97
C CYS A 146 12.46 6.99 -5.49
N ARG A 147 13.13 7.91 -6.21
CA ARG A 147 13.10 8.03 -7.67
C ARG A 147 11.72 8.35 -8.28
N CYS A 148 10.80 8.92 -7.52
CA CYS A 148 9.58 9.53 -8.06
C CYS A 148 9.93 10.87 -8.74
N LYS A 149 10.55 10.79 -9.93
CA LYS A 149 11.20 11.93 -10.60
C LYS A 149 10.26 13.08 -10.92
N SER A 150 8.97 12.79 -11.15
CA SER A 150 7.94 13.79 -11.52
C SER A 150 7.17 14.34 -10.31
N LEU A 151 7.43 13.86 -9.08
CA LEU A 151 6.74 14.30 -7.88
C LEU A 151 7.10 15.77 -7.58
N GLN A 152 6.12 16.66 -7.74
CA GLN A 152 6.33 18.10 -7.62
C GLN A 152 6.11 18.62 -6.21
N SER A 153 5.15 18.02 -5.51
CA SER A 153 4.79 18.39 -4.15
C SER A 153 4.29 17.19 -3.36
N ILE A 154 4.52 17.22 -2.07
CA ILE A 154 3.96 16.26 -1.13
C ILE A 154 3.63 17.00 0.16
N THR A 155 2.49 16.66 0.74
CA THR A 155 2.11 17.13 2.07
C THR A 155 2.25 15.95 3.04
N ILE A 156 3.11 16.12 4.03
CA ILE A 156 3.28 15.16 5.12
C ILE A 156 2.30 15.56 6.23
N PRO A 157 1.31 14.70 6.57
CA PRO A 157 0.32 15.04 7.58
C PRO A 157 0.90 15.04 9.00
N ASN A 158 0.21 15.76 9.91
CA ASN A 158 0.62 15.87 11.32
C ASN A 158 0.54 14.55 12.12
N SER A 159 0.05 13.48 11.51
CA SER A 159 0.06 12.13 12.08
C SER A 159 1.40 11.41 11.92
N VAL A 160 2.21 11.82 10.93
CA VAL A 160 3.50 11.15 10.64
C VAL A 160 4.52 11.48 11.72
N THR A 161 5.11 10.44 12.29
CA THR A 161 6.14 10.53 13.35
C THR A 161 7.52 10.11 12.84
N SER A 162 7.59 9.31 11.77
CA SER A 162 8.86 8.83 11.21
C SER A 162 8.87 8.81 9.69
N ILE A 163 10.03 9.12 9.12
CA ILE A 163 10.32 9.04 7.69
C ILE A 163 11.58 8.19 7.56
N GLY A 164 11.51 7.13 6.75
CA GLY A 164 12.57 6.16 6.56
C GLY A 164 13.75 6.65 5.73
N ASP A 165 14.76 5.81 5.60
CA ASP A 165 15.96 6.07 4.81
C ASP A 165 15.62 6.24 3.33
N ASN A 166 16.21 7.24 2.68
CA ASN A 166 16.05 7.49 1.25
C ASN A 166 14.59 7.64 0.79
N ALA A 167 13.65 7.95 1.69
CA ALA A 167 12.21 7.91 1.40
C ALA A 167 11.82 8.76 0.18
N PHE A 168 12.46 9.90 -0.06
CA PHE A 168 12.25 10.81 -1.20
C PHE A 168 13.53 11.03 -2.03
N TRP A 169 14.52 10.16 -1.86
CA TRP A 169 15.78 10.29 -2.58
C TRP A 169 15.58 10.29 -4.10
N LEU A 170 16.25 11.19 -4.81
CA LEU A 170 16.09 11.38 -6.26
C LEU A 170 14.69 11.77 -6.74
N CYS A 171 13.84 12.36 -5.90
CA CYS A 171 12.63 13.06 -6.32
C CYS A 171 12.98 14.40 -6.97
N LYS A 172 13.50 14.37 -8.21
CA LYS A 172 14.18 15.52 -8.86
C LYS A 172 13.27 16.74 -9.08
N SER A 173 11.96 16.56 -9.17
CA SER A 173 11.00 17.64 -9.37
C SER A 173 10.44 18.21 -8.06
N LEU A 174 10.78 17.61 -6.92
CA LEU A 174 10.29 18.03 -5.61
C LEU A 174 10.95 19.35 -5.19
N GLN A 175 10.16 20.41 -5.14
CA GLN A 175 10.66 21.76 -4.88
C GLN A 175 10.74 22.11 -3.41
N SER A 176 9.74 21.65 -2.65
CA SER A 176 9.64 21.90 -1.22
C SER A 176 8.85 20.83 -0.51
N VAL A 177 9.20 20.55 0.72
CA VAL A 177 8.46 19.66 1.62
C VAL A 177 8.33 20.37 2.96
N THR A 178 7.12 20.44 3.49
CA THR A 178 6.90 20.89 4.87
C THR A 178 6.89 19.68 5.77
N ILE A 179 7.85 19.60 6.69
CA ILE A 179 7.94 18.55 7.69
C ILE A 179 7.21 19.03 8.95
N PRO A 180 6.15 18.35 9.38
CA PRO A 180 5.40 18.75 10.56
C PRO A 180 6.18 18.49 11.86
N ASN A 181 5.82 19.21 12.93
CA ASN A 181 6.48 19.05 14.25
C ASN A 181 6.27 17.67 14.90
N SER A 182 5.34 16.86 14.37
CA SER A 182 5.11 15.48 14.79
C SER A 182 6.23 14.53 14.41
N VAL A 183 7.01 14.86 13.35
CA VAL A 183 8.10 14.00 12.89
C VAL A 183 9.26 14.06 13.86
N THR A 184 9.54 12.94 14.52
CA THR A 184 10.62 12.80 15.51
C THR A 184 11.82 12.03 14.97
N SER A 185 11.68 11.34 13.82
CA SER A 185 12.76 10.58 13.19
C SER A 185 12.74 10.77 11.69
N ILE A 186 13.90 11.06 11.12
CA ILE A 186 14.15 11.16 9.69
C ILE A 186 15.39 10.33 9.39
N GLY A 187 15.25 9.36 8.49
CA GLY A 187 16.33 8.47 8.07
C GLY A 187 17.39 9.14 7.19
N ASP A 188 18.45 8.41 6.93
CA ASP A 188 19.57 8.89 6.11
C ASP A 188 19.12 9.16 4.66
N ASN A 189 19.57 10.30 4.11
CA ASN A 189 19.25 10.72 2.74
C ASN A 189 17.74 10.72 2.41
N ALA A 190 16.90 11.00 3.38
CA ALA A 190 15.44 10.95 3.18
C ALA A 190 14.93 11.90 2.09
N PHE A 191 15.69 12.98 1.75
CA PHE A 191 15.38 13.99 0.73
C PHE A 191 16.52 14.24 -0.23
#